data_cbd4b55d9d3881c767485a2e933a1f61
#
_entry.id   cbd4b55d9d3881c767485a2e933a1f61
#
_cell.length_a   1.000
_cell.length_b   1.000
_cell.length_c   1.000
_cell.angle_alpha   90.00
_cell.angle_beta   90.00
_cell.angle_gamma   90.00
#
_symmetry.space_group_name_H-M   'P 1'
#
loop_
_entity.id
_entity.type
_entity.pdbx_description
1 polymer ?
#
loop_
_entity_poly.entity_id
_entity_poly.type
_entity_poly.pdbx_seq_one_letter_code
_entity_poly.pdbx_strand_id
1 'polypeptide(L)'
;MKATDSETCRSCHSFDAMEFSQQSKSAKQMHTDAKVNNQTCIDCHKGIVHFLPDVQEEQAITSSATQSHQLDNNATLYAAEMVKAQGEKGGEIRLMPLAELTQWQAQGEQIHGTLHGWQQTGAESVLYLDLGKRITVALVDEDARNHAQVLQSKHDDVTDSEWKEVNFTVQVAKEKMSSDLTALEQYGNQLNQTHCSGCHAAIGADHYTANQWIGVVNSMKDRTSMTKDEVRALTIYLQRHAKDMNGN
;
A
#
# COMPACT_ATOMS: atom_id res chain seq x y z
N MET A 1 -1.67 6.36 -27.61
CA MET A 1 -0.91 7.59 -27.25
C MET A 1 -0.73 8.54 -28.44
N LYS A 2 -0.13 8.14 -29.59
CA LYS A 2 -0.07 9.06 -30.75
C LYS A 2 -1.45 9.43 -31.26
N ALA A 3 -2.35 8.46 -31.42
CA ALA A 3 -3.73 8.68 -31.94
C ALA A 3 -4.61 9.54 -31.00
N THR A 4 -4.24 9.69 -29.75
CA THR A 4 -4.95 10.48 -28.73
C THR A 4 -4.15 11.72 -28.33
N ASP A 5 -3.20 12.17 -29.16
CA ASP A 5 -2.36 13.35 -28.93
C ASP A 5 -1.71 13.34 -27.52
N SER A 6 -1.26 12.17 -27.07
CA SER A 6 -0.69 11.98 -25.72
C SER A 6 -1.60 12.45 -24.58
N GLU A 7 -2.91 12.25 -24.70
CA GLU A 7 -3.94 12.67 -23.74
C GLU A 7 -3.57 12.30 -22.30
N THR A 8 -3.05 11.08 -22.10
CA THR A 8 -2.59 10.60 -20.80
C THR A 8 -1.46 11.47 -20.21
N CYS A 9 -0.54 11.95 -21.06
CA CYS A 9 0.52 12.86 -20.63
C CYS A 9 -0.04 14.26 -20.35
N ARG A 10 -0.96 14.72 -21.20
CA ARG A 10 -1.56 16.04 -21.12
C ARG A 10 -2.51 16.21 -19.94
N SER A 11 -2.98 15.11 -19.33
CA SER A 11 -3.79 15.17 -18.11
C SER A 11 -3.02 15.75 -16.91
N CYS A 12 -1.69 15.61 -16.91
CA CYS A 12 -0.81 16.16 -15.89
C CYS A 12 0.15 17.23 -16.42
N HIS A 13 0.53 17.15 -17.71
CA HIS A 13 1.48 18.04 -18.37
C HIS A 13 0.83 18.79 -19.52
N SER A 14 0.37 20.03 -19.33
CA SER A 14 -0.05 20.88 -20.43
C SER A 14 1.09 21.78 -20.87
N PHE A 15 1.16 22.11 -22.18
CA PHE A 15 2.13 23.09 -22.69
C PHE A 15 1.98 24.46 -22.01
N ASP A 16 0.76 24.82 -21.63
CA ASP A 16 0.49 26.12 -21.02
C ASP A 16 0.89 26.18 -19.54
N ALA A 17 0.97 25.02 -18.86
CA ALA A 17 1.46 24.91 -17.51
C ALA A 17 2.98 24.69 -17.41
N MET A 18 3.67 24.48 -18.54
CA MET A 18 5.12 24.30 -18.55
C MET A 18 5.84 25.63 -18.31
N GLU A 19 6.65 25.69 -17.26
CA GLU A 19 7.51 26.85 -16.95
C GLU A 19 8.75 26.84 -17.87
N PHE A 20 8.63 27.36 -19.06
CA PHE A 20 9.73 27.39 -20.04
C PHE A 20 10.94 28.21 -19.58
N SER A 21 10.74 29.13 -18.62
CA SER A 21 11.84 29.93 -18.05
C SER A 21 12.82 29.08 -17.20
N GLN A 22 12.34 28.01 -16.63
CA GLN A 22 13.11 27.08 -15.79
C GLN A 22 13.80 25.97 -16.57
N GLN A 23 13.51 25.84 -17.87
CA GLN A 23 14.07 24.80 -18.71
C GLN A 23 15.42 25.23 -19.32
N SER A 24 16.25 24.25 -19.66
CA SER A 24 17.45 24.52 -20.44
C SER A 24 17.09 25.16 -21.81
N LYS A 25 17.99 25.93 -22.38
CA LYS A 25 17.78 26.57 -23.69
C LYS A 25 17.38 25.54 -24.77
N SER A 26 18.00 24.38 -24.78
CA SER A 26 17.72 23.27 -25.69
C SER A 26 16.32 22.73 -25.48
N ALA A 27 15.92 22.41 -24.23
CA ALA A 27 14.59 21.89 -23.92
C ALA A 27 13.49 22.88 -24.28
N LYS A 28 13.71 24.18 -23.98
CA LYS A 28 12.78 25.26 -24.34
C LYS A 28 12.56 25.34 -25.85
N GLN A 29 13.63 25.27 -26.64
CA GLN A 29 13.52 25.29 -28.11
C GLN A 29 12.74 24.09 -28.63
N MET A 30 13.09 22.86 -28.16
CA MET A 30 12.42 21.62 -28.54
C MET A 30 10.92 21.65 -28.21
N HIS A 31 10.51 22.12 -27.04
CA HIS A 31 9.11 22.21 -26.65
C HIS A 31 8.36 23.29 -27.44
N THR A 32 9.03 24.40 -27.79
CA THR A 32 8.45 25.44 -28.62
C THR A 32 8.20 24.89 -30.03
N ASP A 33 9.17 24.19 -30.61
CA ASP A 33 9.06 23.57 -31.93
C ASP A 33 7.98 22.47 -31.96
N ALA A 34 7.91 21.65 -30.87
CA ALA A 34 6.86 20.63 -30.74
C ALA A 34 5.45 21.23 -30.72
N LYS A 35 5.26 22.36 -30.02
CA LYS A 35 3.97 23.08 -29.98
C LYS A 35 3.58 23.62 -31.36
N VAL A 36 4.53 24.20 -32.09
CA VAL A 36 4.29 24.75 -33.43
C VAL A 36 3.98 23.65 -34.45
N ASN A 37 4.64 22.51 -34.36
CA ASN A 37 4.53 21.41 -35.29
C ASN A 37 3.48 20.36 -34.87
N ASN A 38 2.67 20.62 -33.87
CA ASN A 38 1.68 19.68 -33.31
C ASN A 38 2.26 18.28 -33.03
N GLN A 39 3.51 18.22 -32.53
CA GLN A 39 4.12 16.96 -32.16
C GLN A 39 3.55 16.45 -30.81
N THR A 40 3.38 15.15 -30.74
CA THR A 40 2.89 14.52 -29.52
C THR A 40 4.05 14.35 -28.51
N CYS A 41 3.74 14.35 -27.21
CA CYS A 41 4.75 14.17 -26.16
C CYS A 41 5.56 12.87 -26.38
N ILE A 42 4.88 11.81 -26.82
CA ILE A 42 5.49 10.49 -27.06
C ILE A 42 6.42 10.47 -28.29
N ASP A 43 6.40 11.47 -29.15
CA ASP A 43 7.32 11.51 -30.30
C ASP A 43 8.77 11.68 -29.85
N CYS A 44 9.00 12.43 -28.78
CA CYS A 44 10.33 12.67 -28.21
C CYS A 44 10.53 11.92 -26.87
N HIS A 45 9.51 11.86 -26.03
CA HIS A 45 9.58 11.21 -24.70
C HIS A 45 9.18 9.74 -24.80
N LYS A 46 10.06 8.91 -25.38
CA LYS A 46 9.88 7.46 -25.48
C LYS A 46 10.67 6.75 -24.40
N GLY A 47 9.99 6.21 -23.41
CA GLY A 47 10.60 5.36 -22.38
C GLY A 47 11.55 6.05 -21.40
N ILE A 48 11.62 7.39 -21.41
CA ILE A 48 12.56 8.16 -20.59
C ILE A 48 11.88 8.96 -19.47
N VAL A 49 10.55 8.93 -19.40
CA VAL A 49 9.78 9.81 -18.50
C VAL A 49 9.34 9.10 -17.23
N HIS A 50 9.08 7.84 -17.34
CA HIS A 50 8.77 6.97 -16.21
C HIS A 50 9.55 5.68 -16.44
N PHE A 51 10.36 5.28 -15.49
CA PHE A 51 10.93 3.95 -15.51
C PHE A 51 9.75 2.98 -15.50
N LEU A 52 9.59 2.23 -16.60
CA LEU A 52 8.69 1.08 -16.56
C LEU A 52 9.28 0.12 -15.53
N PRO A 53 8.50 -0.32 -14.53
CA PRO A 53 8.94 -1.41 -13.68
C PRO A 53 9.32 -2.57 -14.61
N ASP A 54 10.46 -3.19 -14.35
CA ASP A 54 10.88 -4.35 -15.12
C ASP A 54 9.84 -5.44 -14.85
N VAL A 55 9.02 -5.76 -15.87
CA VAL A 55 7.91 -6.74 -15.73
C VAL A 55 8.41 -8.11 -15.31
N GLN A 56 9.73 -8.35 -15.41
CA GLN A 56 10.37 -9.56 -14.89
C GLN A 56 10.58 -9.50 -13.36
N GLU A 57 10.68 -8.29 -12.76
CA GLU A 57 10.74 -8.13 -11.31
C GLU A 57 9.37 -8.18 -10.65
N GLU A 58 8.27 -7.76 -11.32
CA GLU A 58 6.90 -7.92 -10.76
C GLU A 58 6.52 -9.40 -10.56
N GLN A 59 6.94 -10.27 -11.49
CA GLN A 59 6.81 -11.72 -11.30
C GLN A 59 7.81 -12.25 -10.27
N ALA A 60 8.95 -11.60 -10.06
CA ALA A 60 9.94 -11.99 -9.09
C ALA A 60 9.57 -11.60 -7.65
N ILE A 61 8.83 -10.53 -7.42
CA ILE A 61 8.44 -10.12 -6.05
C ILE A 61 7.36 -11.07 -5.52
N THR A 62 6.36 -11.44 -6.32
CA THR A 62 5.41 -12.48 -5.94
C THR A 62 6.06 -13.86 -5.85
N SER A 63 7.04 -14.17 -6.72
CA SER A 63 7.78 -15.43 -6.67
C SER A 63 8.93 -15.46 -5.66
N SER A 64 9.53 -14.31 -5.30
CA SER A 64 10.56 -14.26 -4.23
C SER A 64 9.94 -14.28 -2.84
N ALA A 65 8.77 -13.69 -2.65
CA ALA A 65 8.00 -13.84 -1.41
C ALA A 65 7.50 -15.28 -1.23
N THR A 66 7.35 -16.02 -2.33
CA THR A 66 6.89 -17.43 -2.35
C THR A 66 8.06 -18.43 -2.36
N GLN A 67 9.32 -17.98 -2.54
CA GLN A 67 10.45 -18.91 -2.41
C GLN A 67 10.52 -19.37 -0.94
N SER A 68 10.39 -20.66 -0.76
CA SER A 68 10.49 -21.42 0.47
C SER A 68 11.73 -21.08 1.30
N HIS A 69 11.75 -19.91 1.89
CA HIS A 69 12.59 -19.66 3.04
C HIS A 69 12.07 -20.57 4.14
N GLN A 70 12.95 -21.33 4.73
CA GLN A 70 12.68 -22.08 5.93
C GLN A 70 12.22 -21.06 6.96
N LEU A 71 10.88 -20.97 7.17
CA LEU A 71 10.28 -19.98 8.05
C LEU A 71 10.85 -20.23 9.46
N ASP A 72 11.56 -19.27 10.00
CA ASP A 72 11.98 -19.32 11.40
C ASP A 72 10.72 -19.24 12.27
N ASN A 73 10.44 -20.27 13.05
CA ASN A 73 9.24 -20.35 13.88
C ASN A 73 9.12 -19.21 14.93
N ASN A 74 10.18 -18.43 15.11
CA ASN A 74 10.19 -17.24 15.98
C ASN A 74 10.03 -15.92 15.22
N ALA A 75 10.06 -15.93 13.87
CA ALA A 75 9.90 -14.72 13.08
C ALA A 75 8.44 -14.29 13.00
N THR A 76 8.17 -13.00 12.93
CA THR A 76 6.86 -12.47 12.54
C THR A 76 6.62 -12.77 11.06
N LEU A 77 5.42 -13.21 10.72
CA LEU A 77 5.00 -13.38 9.33
C LEU A 77 4.11 -12.23 8.90
N TYR A 78 4.23 -11.84 7.66
CA TYR A 78 3.49 -10.75 7.04
C TYR A 78 2.69 -11.25 5.86
N ALA A 79 1.45 -10.80 5.72
CA ALA A 79 0.67 -11.05 4.52
C ALA A 79 1.31 -10.33 3.32
N ALA A 80 1.66 -11.09 2.26
CA ALA A 80 2.30 -10.53 1.08
C ALA A 80 1.33 -9.69 0.22
N GLU A 81 0.05 -10.03 0.28
CA GLU A 81 -1.05 -9.39 -0.45
C GLU A 81 -2.31 -9.39 0.42
N MET A 82 -3.45 -8.97 -0.12
CA MET A 82 -4.72 -9.18 0.58
C MET A 82 -5.10 -10.67 0.54
N VAL A 83 -5.21 -11.29 1.70
CA VAL A 83 -5.40 -12.74 1.85
C VAL A 83 -6.65 -13.05 2.64
N LYS A 84 -7.40 -14.05 2.22
CA LYS A 84 -8.47 -14.65 3.02
C LYS A 84 -7.89 -15.61 4.04
N ALA A 85 -8.20 -15.38 5.28
CA ALA A 85 -7.91 -16.26 6.40
C ALA A 85 -9.22 -16.73 7.03
N GLN A 86 -9.19 -17.88 7.68
CA GLN A 86 -10.31 -18.42 8.45
C GLN A 86 -10.04 -18.19 9.93
N GLY A 87 -11.00 -17.64 10.66
CA GLY A 87 -10.93 -17.61 12.11
C GLY A 87 -10.99 -19.04 12.69
N GLU A 88 -10.20 -19.34 13.68
CA GLU A 88 -10.14 -20.70 14.28
C GLU A 88 -11.52 -21.21 14.76
N LYS A 89 -12.36 -20.30 15.24
CA LYS A 89 -13.70 -20.61 15.74
C LYS A 89 -14.81 -20.30 14.75
N GLY A 90 -14.47 -19.95 13.51
CA GLY A 90 -15.37 -19.60 12.43
C GLY A 90 -15.22 -18.16 11.93
N GLY A 91 -15.87 -17.87 10.82
CA GLY A 91 -15.87 -16.57 10.16
C GLY A 91 -14.65 -16.31 9.25
N GLU A 92 -14.82 -15.39 8.30
CA GLU A 92 -13.77 -14.96 7.36
C GLU A 92 -13.08 -13.70 7.88
N ILE A 93 -11.75 -13.72 7.84
CA ILE A 93 -10.90 -12.56 8.14
C ILE A 93 -10.05 -12.29 6.91
N ARG A 94 -10.18 -11.11 6.31
CA ARG A 94 -9.35 -10.69 5.17
C ARG A 94 -8.18 -9.87 5.66
N LEU A 95 -7.00 -10.49 5.67
CA LEU A 95 -5.74 -9.84 6.00
C LEU A 95 -5.39 -8.83 4.93
N MET A 96 -4.92 -7.67 5.32
CA MET A 96 -4.36 -6.68 4.40
C MET A 96 -2.87 -6.94 4.15
N PRO A 97 -2.28 -6.40 3.08
CA PRO A 97 -0.82 -6.40 2.93
C PRO A 97 -0.13 -5.92 4.19
N LEU A 98 0.97 -6.55 4.56
CA LEU A 98 1.74 -6.28 5.79
C LEU A 98 0.99 -6.57 7.10
N ALA A 99 -0.16 -7.25 7.08
CA ALA A 99 -0.77 -7.77 8.31
C ALA A 99 0.16 -8.79 8.98
N GLU A 100 0.38 -8.62 10.27
CA GLU A 100 1.36 -9.38 11.04
C GLU A 100 0.72 -10.58 11.73
N LEU A 101 1.32 -11.76 11.57
CA LEU A 101 1.01 -12.95 12.36
C LEU A 101 2.16 -13.27 13.29
N THR A 102 1.84 -13.40 14.57
CA THR A 102 2.76 -13.79 15.63
C THR A 102 2.34 -15.13 16.25
N GLN A 103 3.19 -15.73 17.06
CA GLN A 103 2.91 -16.99 17.79
C GLN A 103 2.33 -18.07 16.86
N TRP A 104 2.91 -18.19 15.65
CA TRP A 104 2.37 -19.04 14.63
C TRP A 104 2.99 -20.45 14.62
N GLN A 105 2.23 -21.39 14.07
CA GLN A 105 2.66 -22.77 13.82
C GLN A 105 2.23 -23.20 12.42
N ALA A 106 3.14 -23.86 11.71
CA ALA A 106 2.83 -24.44 10.42
C ALA A 106 2.18 -25.83 10.61
N GLN A 107 1.08 -26.07 9.92
CA GLN A 107 0.39 -27.35 9.84
C GLN A 107 0.14 -27.70 8.38
N GLY A 108 1.07 -28.45 7.76
CA GLY A 108 1.06 -28.71 6.31
C GLY A 108 1.19 -27.41 5.53
N GLU A 109 0.25 -27.15 4.64
CA GLU A 109 0.20 -25.93 3.80
C GLU A 109 -0.50 -24.74 4.48
N GLN A 110 -0.87 -24.87 5.75
CA GLN A 110 -1.54 -23.84 6.52
C GLN A 110 -0.64 -23.32 7.65
N ILE A 111 -0.86 -22.07 8.00
CA ILE A 111 -0.29 -21.42 9.17
C ILE A 111 -1.43 -21.05 10.10
N HIS A 112 -1.32 -21.46 11.35
CA HIS A 112 -2.15 -21.02 12.46
C HIS A 112 -1.36 -19.98 13.24
N GLY A 113 -1.91 -18.79 13.45
CA GLY A 113 -1.20 -17.72 14.14
C GLY A 113 -2.13 -16.72 14.77
N THR A 114 -1.55 -15.84 15.58
CA THR A 114 -2.25 -14.76 16.25
C THR A 114 -2.16 -13.48 15.42
N LEU A 115 -3.32 -12.92 15.07
CA LEU A 115 -3.49 -11.61 14.48
C LEU A 115 -3.88 -10.64 15.60
N HIS A 116 -3.09 -9.60 15.78
CA HIS A 116 -3.28 -8.58 16.81
C HIS A 116 -3.71 -7.25 16.19
N GLY A 117 -4.48 -6.45 16.93
CA GLY A 117 -4.80 -5.08 16.53
C GLY A 117 -5.87 -4.43 17.40
N TRP A 118 -6.36 -3.29 16.93
CA TRP A 118 -7.33 -2.45 17.60
C TRP A 118 -8.63 -2.35 16.81
N GLN A 119 -9.75 -2.45 17.49
CA GLN A 119 -11.10 -2.22 16.95
C GLN A 119 -11.73 -1.00 17.60
N GLN A 120 -12.26 -0.08 16.79
CA GLN A 120 -13.06 1.03 17.28
C GLN A 120 -14.48 0.54 17.58
N THR A 121 -15.04 0.90 18.71
CA THR A 121 -16.42 0.57 19.07
C THR A 121 -17.39 1.16 18.04
N GLY A 122 -18.29 0.33 17.52
CA GLY A 122 -19.21 0.66 16.43
C GLY A 122 -18.62 0.43 15.01
N ALA A 123 -17.35 0.06 14.89
CA ALA A 123 -16.69 -0.29 13.63
C ALA A 123 -15.87 -1.58 13.72
N GLU A 124 -16.35 -2.56 14.48
CA GLU A 124 -15.64 -3.81 14.80
C GLU A 124 -15.39 -4.71 13.58
N SER A 125 -15.94 -4.36 12.42
CA SER A 125 -15.64 -5.04 11.15
C SER A 125 -14.25 -4.72 10.59
N VAL A 126 -13.54 -3.76 11.19
CA VAL A 126 -12.20 -3.37 10.79
C VAL A 126 -11.25 -3.53 11.95
N LEU A 127 -10.12 -4.21 11.71
CA LEU A 127 -8.99 -4.29 12.63
C LEU A 127 -7.93 -3.30 12.17
N TYR A 128 -7.47 -2.45 13.07
CA TYR A 128 -6.45 -1.45 12.84
C TYR A 128 -5.14 -1.81 13.54
N LEU A 129 -4.02 -1.30 13.04
CA LEU A 129 -2.69 -1.59 13.56
C LEU A 129 -2.48 -1.03 14.97
N ASP A 130 -2.96 0.19 15.20
CA ASP A 130 -2.75 0.89 16.47
C ASP A 130 -3.96 1.78 16.82
N LEU A 131 -4.07 2.13 18.09
CA LEU A 131 -5.13 2.96 18.64
C LEU A 131 -5.13 4.35 17.95
N GLY A 132 -6.29 4.77 17.44
CA GLY A 132 -6.44 6.03 16.73
C GLY A 132 -5.83 6.11 15.34
N LYS A 133 -5.09 5.08 14.91
CA LYS A 133 -4.44 4.98 13.59
C LYS A 133 -5.26 4.10 12.66
N ARG A 134 -5.82 4.69 11.61
CA ARG A 134 -6.65 3.96 10.62
C ARG A 134 -5.81 3.19 9.60
N ILE A 135 -4.79 2.49 10.07
CA ILE A 135 -3.98 1.56 9.26
C ILE A 135 -4.70 0.22 9.32
N THR A 136 -5.40 -0.14 8.26
CA THR A 136 -6.19 -1.38 8.26
C THR A 136 -5.28 -2.60 8.22
N VAL A 137 -5.40 -3.46 9.22
CA VAL A 137 -4.71 -4.76 9.30
C VAL A 137 -5.58 -5.87 8.71
N ALA A 138 -6.89 -5.85 9.01
CA ALA A 138 -7.81 -6.83 8.48
C ALA A 138 -9.25 -6.31 8.42
N LEU A 139 -10.07 -6.96 7.59
CA LEU A 139 -11.53 -6.88 7.65
C LEU A 139 -12.06 -8.17 8.27
N VAL A 140 -12.96 -8.02 9.22
CA VAL A 140 -13.47 -9.11 10.06
C VAL A 140 -14.98 -9.24 9.82
N ASP A 141 -15.44 -10.39 9.39
CA ASP A 141 -16.88 -10.62 9.20
C ASP A 141 -17.63 -10.76 10.56
N GLU A 142 -18.92 -10.92 10.49
CA GLU A 142 -19.79 -10.95 11.68
C GLU A 142 -19.50 -12.16 12.58
N ASP A 143 -19.29 -13.32 11.99
CA ASP A 143 -18.99 -14.54 12.73
C ASP A 143 -17.63 -14.45 13.45
N ALA A 144 -16.59 -14.01 12.74
CA ALA A 144 -15.26 -13.87 13.32
C ALA A 144 -15.23 -12.84 14.44
N ARG A 145 -15.99 -11.73 14.33
CA ARG A 145 -16.05 -10.69 15.39
C ARG A 145 -16.49 -11.25 16.74
N ASN A 146 -17.39 -12.22 16.74
CA ASN A 146 -17.89 -12.85 17.98
C ASN A 146 -16.82 -13.65 18.72
N HIS A 147 -15.68 -13.91 18.06
CA HIS A 147 -14.56 -14.69 18.60
C HIS A 147 -13.32 -13.85 18.91
N ALA A 148 -13.44 -12.52 18.86
CA ALA A 148 -12.37 -11.62 19.27
C ALA A 148 -12.00 -11.81 20.73
N GLN A 149 -10.73 -12.06 21.02
CA GLN A 149 -10.20 -12.05 22.39
C GLN A 149 -9.86 -10.61 22.76
N VAL A 150 -10.66 -9.98 23.57
CA VAL A 150 -10.41 -8.62 24.05
C VAL A 150 -9.33 -8.67 25.14
N LEU A 151 -8.26 -7.89 24.94
CA LEU A 151 -7.14 -7.76 25.87
C LEU A 151 -7.35 -6.57 26.82
N GLN A 152 -7.74 -5.42 26.28
CA GLN A 152 -8.08 -4.20 27.03
C GLN A 152 -8.99 -3.29 26.24
N SER A 153 -9.55 -2.30 26.93
CA SER A 153 -10.28 -1.19 26.31
C SER A 153 -9.61 0.13 26.70
N LYS A 154 -9.55 1.07 25.74
CA LYS A 154 -8.99 2.40 25.94
C LYS A 154 -9.87 3.45 25.28
N HIS A 155 -9.98 4.61 25.93
CA HIS A 155 -10.57 5.79 25.36
C HIS A 155 -9.52 6.59 24.58
N ASP A 156 -9.89 7.05 23.38
CA ASP A 156 -9.08 7.98 22.59
C ASP A 156 -9.66 9.39 22.75
N ASP A 157 -8.98 10.23 23.52
CA ASP A 157 -9.41 11.60 23.81
C ASP A 157 -9.44 12.50 22.55
N VAL A 158 -8.70 12.14 21.51
CA VAL A 158 -8.63 12.94 20.27
C VAL A 158 -9.88 12.76 19.42
N THR A 159 -10.39 11.55 19.35
CA THR A 159 -11.56 11.20 18.53
C THR A 159 -12.83 10.98 19.34
N ASP A 160 -12.74 11.10 20.69
CA ASP A 160 -13.82 10.78 21.64
C ASP A 160 -14.44 9.41 21.38
N SER A 161 -13.57 8.41 21.25
CA SER A 161 -13.95 7.04 20.82
C SER A 161 -13.38 5.98 21.74
N GLU A 162 -14.17 4.93 22.00
CA GLU A 162 -13.71 3.74 22.69
C GLU A 162 -13.08 2.76 21.72
N TRP A 163 -11.92 2.22 22.09
CA TRP A 163 -11.16 1.25 21.35
C TRP A 163 -10.91 0.00 22.16
N LYS A 164 -10.91 -1.15 21.50
CA LYS A 164 -10.59 -2.44 22.08
C LYS A 164 -9.35 -3.02 21.42
N GLU A 165 -8.35 -3.35 22.21
CA GLU A 165 -7.22 -4.16 21.77
C GLU A 165 -7.65 -5.62 21.74
N VAL A 166 -7.45 -6.29 20.61
CA VAL A 166 -7.97 -7.64 20.40
C VAL A 166 -6.97 -8.55 19.70
N ASN A 167 -7.10 -9.84 19.97
CA ASN A 167 -6.46 -10.91 19.22
C ASN A 167 -7.50 -11.77 18.52
N PHE A 168 -7.10 -12.26 17.33
CA PHE A 168 -7.79 -13.33 16.61
C PHE A 168 -6.81 -14.47 16.35
N THR A 169 -7.22 -15.71 16.58
CA THR A 169 -6.48 -16.87 16.07
C THR A 169 -6.99 -17.14 14.67
N VAL A 170 -6.08 -17.16 13.70
CA VAL A 170 -6.41 -17.31 12.28
C VAL A 170 -5.64 -18.44 11.64
N GLN A 171 -6.25 -19.03 10.61
CA GLN A 171 -5.65 -20.01 9.74
C GLN A 171 -5.54 -19.41 8.33
N VAL A 172 -4.36 -19.47 7.72
CA VAL A 172 -4.05 -18.88 6.42
C VAL A 172 -3.12 -19.77 5.62
N ALA A 173 -3.21 -19.74 4.29
CA ALA A 173 -2.33 -20.48 3.41
C ALA A 173 -0.87 -19.97 3.54
N LYS A 174 0.07 -20.91 3.73
CA LYS A 174 1.48 -20.63 3.96
C LYS A 174 2.13 -19.83 2.85
N GLU A 175 1.79 -20.14 1.60
CA GLU A 175 2.32 -19.45 0.41
C GLU A 175 1.94 -17.97 0.33
N LYS A 176 0.96 -17.52 1.11
CA LYS A 176 0.50 -16.13 1.16
C LYS A 176 1.21 -15.29 2.22
N MET A 177 2.10 -15.91 2.98
CA MET A 177 2.82 -15.28 4.07
C MET A 177 4.31 -15.20 3.77
N SER A 178 4.95 -14.12 4.19
CA SER A 178 6.39 -13.89 4.04
C SER A 178 7.00 -13.48 5.38
N SER A 179 8.22 -13.89 5.65
CA SER A 179 9.05 -13.36 6.74
C SER A 179 9.93 -12.17 6.29
N ASP A 180 9.96 -11.88 4.99
CA ASP A 180 10.77 -10.80 4.43
C ASP A 180 9.99 -9.48 4.37
N LEU A 181 9.94 -8.79 5.51
CA LEU A 181 9.33 -7.46 5.61
C LEU A 181 10.01 -6.46 4.67
N THR A 182 11.34 -6.56 4.52
CA THR A 182 12.10 -5.61 3.70
C THR A 182 11.67 -5.65 2.23
N ALA A 183 11.50 -6.84 1.68
CA ALA A 183 11.01 -7.00 0.29
C ALA A 183 9.60 -6.42 0.12
N LEU A 184 8.70 -6.67 1.09
CA LEU A 184 7.34 -6.14 1.04
C LEU A 184 7.29 -4.61 1.16
N GLU A 185 8.13 -4.02 2.00
CA GLU A 185 8.25 -2.57 2.13
C GLU A 185 8.89 -1.92 0.90
N GLN A 186 9.88 -2.58 0.29
CA GLN A 186 10.47 -2.13 -0.97
C GLN A 186 9.42 -2.05 -2.08
N TYR A 187 8.50 -3.02 -2.16
CA TYR A 187 7.38 -2.97 -3.11
C TYR A 187 6.51 -1.72 -2.90
N GLY A 188 6.12 -1.42 -1.67
CA GLY A 188 5.37 -0.19 -1.34
C GLY A 188 6.11 1.09 -1.73
N ASN A 189 7.44 1.12 -1.50
CA ASN A 189 8.28 2.24 -1.92
C ASN A 189 8.35 2.37 -3.45
N GLN A 190 8.48 1.26 -4.17
CA GLN A 190 8.47 1.26 -5.65
C GLN A 190 7.15 1.80 -6.20
N LEU A 191 6.00 1.41 -5.64
CA LEU A 191 4.70 1.97 -6.01
C LEU A 191 4.68 3.49 -5.83
N ASN A 192 5.19 4.01 -4.69
CA ASN A 192 5.30 5.44 -4.45
C ASN A 192 6.19 6.13 -5.51
N GLN A 193 7.37 5.58 -5.76
CA GLN A 193 8.31 6.15 -6.73
C GLN A 193 7.77 6.09 -8.16
N THR A 194 7.13 4.99 -8.55
CA THR A 194 6.66 4.80 -9.93
C THR A 194 5.41 5.62 -10.22
N HIS A 195 4.44 5.60 -9.35
CA HIS A 195 3.12 6.20 -9.63
C HIS A 195 2.96 7.62 -9.12
N CYS A 196 3.65 8.01 -8.04
CA CYS A 196 3.52 9.36 -7.48
C CYS A 196 4.53 10.35 -8.08
N SER A 197 5.69 9.88 -8.55
CA SER A 197 6.70 10.76 -9.17
C SER A 197 6.33 11.22 -10.59
N GLY A 198 5.31 10.62 -11.20
CA GLY A 198 4.94 10.88 -12.58
C GLY A 198 4.39 12.28 -12.85
N CYS A 199 3.83 12.95 -11.86
CA CYS A 199 3.21 14.28 -12.01
C CYS A 199 3.96 15.36 -11.22
N HIS A 200 4.58 15.00 -10.10
CA HIS A 200 5.38 15.88 -9.23
C HIS A 200 6.41 15.01 -8.49
N ALA A 201 7.33 15.62 -7.76
CA ALA A 201 8.25 14.85 -6.91
C ALA A 201 7.46 13.96 -5.95
N ALA A 202 7.85 12.68 -5.83
CA ALA A 202 7.25 11.78 -4.88
C ALA A 202 7.36 12.35 -3.46
N ILE A 203 6.24 12.38 -2.76
CA ILE A 203 6.18 12.89 -1.39
C ILE A 203 6.71 11.80 -0.45
N GLY A 204 7.62 12.16 0.46
CA GLY A 204 8.13 11.24 1.48
C GLY A 204 6.99 10.70 2.36
N ALA A 205 7.06 9.44 2.74
CA ALA A 205 6.03 8.80 3.56
C ALA A 205 5.86 9.49 4.93
N ASP A 206 6.93 10.09 5.45
CA ASP A 206 6.97 10.85 6.70
C ASP A 206 6.39 12.27 6.62
N HIS A 207 5.89 12.69 5.45
CA HIS A 207 5.36 14.04 5.26
C HIS A 207 3.99 14.26 5.94
N TYR A 208 3.12 13.25 5.90
CA TYR A 208 1.79 13.29 6.49
C TYR A 208 1.64 12.33 7.67
N THR A 209 0.57 12.51 8.46
CA THR A 209 0.17 11.50 9.47
C THR A 209 -0.45 10.28 8.81
N ALA A 210 -0.47 9.15 9.50
CA ALA A 210 -1.07 7.91 9.01
C ALA A 210 -2.52 8.12 8.53
N ASN A 211 -3.32 8.86 9.26
CA ASN A 211 -4.71 9.12 8.90
C ASN A 211 -4.85 10.11 7.73
N GLN A 212 -3.93 11.06 7.56
CA GLN A 212 -3.94 12.00 6.43
C GLN A 212 -3.63 11.31 5.11
N TRP A 213 -2.75 10.29 5.10
CA TRP A 213 -2.41 9.56 3.89
C TRP A 213 -3.62 8.95 3.18
N ILE A 214 -4.66 8.54 3.92
CA ILE A 214 -5.90 8.02 3.34
C ILE A 214 -6.52 9.03 2.36
N GLY A 215 -6.65 10.28 2.78
CA GLY A 215 -7.20 11.36 1.96
C GLY A 215 -6.29 11.71 0.78
N VAL A 216 -4.99 11.79 1.01
CA VAL A 216 -3.98 12.09 -0.02
C VAL A 216 -4.01 11.05 -1.13
N VAL A 217 -3.89 9.76 -0.79
CA VAL A 217 -3.93 8.67 -1.80
C VAL A 217 -5.28 8.64 -2.51
N ASN A 218 -6.39 8.78 -1.79
CA ASN A 218 -7.73 8.80 -2.40
C ASN A 218 -7.92 9.94 -3.41
N SER A 219 -7.30 11.09 -3.21
CA SER A 219 -7.39 12.22 -4.14
C SER A 219 -6.56 12.03 -5.41
N MET A 220 -5.57 11.12 -5.39
CA MET A 220 -4.61 10.92 -6.48
C MET A 220 -4.80 9.59 -7.23
N LYS A 221 -5.36 8.56 -6.59
CA LYS A 221 -5.45 7.20 -7.15
C LYS A 221 -6.07 7.13 -8.54
N ASP A 222 -7.14 7.92 -8.78
CA ASP A 222 -7.86 7.91 -10.06
C ASP A 222 -7.09 8.57 -11.21
N ARG A 223 -5.94 9.19 -10.90
CA ARG A 223 -5.00 9.76 -11.86
C ARG A 223 -3.85 8.82 -12.23
N THR A 224 -3.82 7.64 -11.61
CA THR A 224 -2.80 6.62 -11.83
C THR A 224 -3.39 5.39 -12.51
N SER A 225 -2.54 4.52 -13.03
CA SER A 225 -2.94 3.21 -13.57
C SER A 225 -2.95 2.10 -12.53
N MET A 226 -2.78 2.43 -11.24
CA MET A 226 -2.73 1.44 -10.16
C MET A 226 -4.04 0.65 -10.05
N THR A 227 -3.88 -0.64 -9.84
CA THR A 227 -4.98 -1.53 -9.44
C THR A 227 -5.45 -1.21 -8.01
N LYS A 228 -6.62 -1.70 -7.63
CA LYS A 228 -7.13 -1.53 -6.26
C LYS A 228 -6.20 -2.14 -5.20
N ASP A 229 -5.50 -3.21 -5.55
CA ASP A 229 -4.58 -3.90 -4.64
C ASP A 229 -3.27 -3.11 -4.48
N GLU A 230 -2.72 -2.55 -5.55
CA GLU A 230 -1.59 -1.64 -5.51
C GLU A 230 -1.90 -0.36 -4.71
N VAL A 231 -3.07 0.25 -4.93
CA VAL A 231 -3.51 1.42 -4.13
C VAL A 231 -3.57 1.07 -2.64
N ARG A 232 -4.04 -0.14 -2.31
CA ARG A 232 -4.12 -0.61 -0.92
C ARG A 232 -2.73 -0.83 -0.34
N ALA A 233 -1.85 -1.53 -1.05
CA ALA A 233 -0.47 -1.79 -0.62
C ALA A 233 0.30 -0.47 -0.43
N LEU A 234 0.20 0.45 -1.38
CA LEU A 234 0.79 1.79 -1.27
C LEU A 234 0.26 2.57 -0.07
N THR A 235 -1.06 2.56 0.14
CA THR A 235 -1.67 3.29 1.26
C THR A 235 -1.13 2.78 2.60
N ILE A 236 -1.09 1.47 2.77
CA ILE A 236 -0.59 0.84 4.01
C ILE A 236 0.89 1.14 4.21
N TYR A 237 1.71 1.05 3.14
CA TYR A 237 3.12 1.40 3.18
C TYR A 237 3.32 2.86 3.66
N LEU A 238 2.65 3.83 3.01
CA LEU A 238 2.77 5.25 3.38
C LEU A 238 2.29 5.52 4.81
N GLN A 239 1.22 4.84 5.24
CA GLN A 239 0.72 4.97 6.59
C GLN A 239 1.68 4.40 7.64
N ARG A 240 2.31 3.25 7.37
CA ARG A 240 3.27 2.62 8.31
C ARG A 240 4.55 3.45 8.47
N HIS A 241 4.92 4.22 7.44
CA HIS A 241 6.09 5.12 7.45
C HIS A 241 5.72 6.59 7.69
N ALA A 242 4.49 6.88 8.13
CA ALA A 242 4.00 8.22 8.38
C ALA A 242 4.75 8.91 9.55
N LYS A 243 4.76 10.25 9.56
CA LYS A 243 5.49 11.04 10.57
C LYS A 243 5.11 10.74 12.02
N ASP A 244 3.88 10.28 12.24
CA ASP A 244 3.35 9.97 13.57
C ASP A 244 3.45 8.47 13.92
N MET A 245 4.15 7.68 13.07
CA MET A 245 4.53 6.28 13.31
C MET A 245 6.01 6.13 13.66
N ASN A 246 6.86 7.10 13.33
CA ASN A 246 8.31 7.08 13.54
C ASN A 246 8.77 7.61 14.92
N GLY A 247 7.91 7.58 15.91
CA GLY A 247 8.17 8.23 17.20
C GLY A 247 7.72 7.43 18.41
N ASN A 248 8.26 6.18 18.57
CA ASN A 248 8.33 5.54 19.89
C ASN A 248 9.60 4.71 19.97
#